data_4f2f3f89622bf90b62e2e374b2eb900e
#
_entry.id   4f2f3f89622bf90b62e2e374b2eb900e
#
_cell.length_a   1.000
_cell.length_b   1.000
_cell.length_c   1.000
_cell.angle_alpha   90.00
_cell.angle_beta   90.00
_cell.angle_gamma   90.00
#
_symmetry.space_group_name_H-M   'P 1'
#
loop_
_entity.id
_entity.type
_entity.pdbx_description
1 polymer ?
#
loop_
_entity_poly.entity_id
_entity_poly.type
_entity_poly.pdbx_seq_one_letter_code
_entity_poly.pdbx_strand_id
1 'polypeptide(L)'
;MTISAPRGILKLVSLQLFSQSSLSGAELQEEIRKTSEGVWKPGPGSIYFILEELRKGEHIVELPRRGGTVRRYVISSKGKAELGRLSGEIDAEVRRQLRLLAYCCDNTSNSKMAEGLRKLSEAQ
;
A
#
# COMPACT_ATOMS: atom_id res chain seq x y z
N MET A 1 10.37 16.96 -5.97
CA MET A 1 10.82 15.75 -5.28
C MET A 1 9.63 14.99 -4.72
N THR A 2 9.56 13.72 -4.99
CA THR A 2 8.45 12.88 -4.52
C THR A 2 8.92 12.07 -3.32
N ILE A 3 8.16 12.15 -2.24
CA ILE A 3 8.43 11.35 -1.04
C ILE A 3 7.75 10.00 -1.22
N SER A 4 8.49 8.92 -1.06
CA SER A 4 7.98 7.57 -1.23
C SER A 4 6.96 7.23 -0.13
N ALA A 5 5.93 6.47 -0.51
CA ALA A 5 4.98 5.96 0.46
C ALA A 5 5.67 4.90 1.36
N PRO A 6 5.27 4.80 2.64
CA PRO A 6 5.81 3.78 3.54
C PRO A 6 5.54 2.36 3.03
N ARG A 7 6.44 1.43 3.32
CA ARG A 7 6.33 0.03 2.88
C ARG A 7 5.05 -0.65 3.31
N GLY A 8 4.57 -0.36 4.53
CA GLY A 8 3.34 -0.95 5.03
C GLY A 8 2.13 -0.59 4.18
N ILE A 9 2.12 0.60 3.59
CA ILE A 9 1.03 1.04 2.71
C ILE A 9 1.04 0.25 1.41
N LEU A 10 2.22 -0.03 0.84
CA LEU A 10 2.30 -0.83 -0.37
C LEU A 10 1.75 -2.24 -0.15
N LYS A 11 2.10 -2.87 0.97
CA LYS A 11 1.57 -4.19 1.32
C LYS A 11 0.05 -4.16 1.46
N LEU A 12 -0.47 -3.19 2.20
CA LEU A 12 -1.90 -3.07 2.45
C LEU A 12 -2.68 -2.85 1.17
N VAL A 13 -2.30 -1.87 0.35
CA VAL A 13 -3.02 -1.56 -0.88
C VAL A 13 -2.92 -2.71 -1.89
N SER A 14 -1.78 -3.39 -1.94
CA SER A 14 -1.60 -4.56 -2.81
C SER A 14 -2.54 -5.69 -2.42
N LEU A 15 -2.64 -6.00 -1.13
CA LEU A 15 -3.56 -7.03 -0.65
C LEU A 15 -5.01 -6.65 -0.92
N GLN A 16 -5.38 -5.38 -0.75
CA GLN A 16 -6.72 -4.91 -1.05
C GLN A 16 -7.06 -5.11 -2.54
N LEU A 17 -6.13 -4.78 -3.42
CA LEU A 17 -6.33 -4.94 -4.86
C LEU A 17 -6.40 -6.41 -5.26
N PHE A 18 -5.53 -7.26 -4.68
CA PHE A 18 -5.59 -8.70 -4.93
C PHE A 18 -6.86 -9.34 -4.36
N SER A 19 -7.49 -8.73 -3.37
CA SER A 19 -8.77 -9.25 -2.85
C SER A 19 -9.93 -9.02 -3.81
N GLN A 20 -9.76 -8.09 -4.75
CA GLN A 20 -10.81 -7.73 -5.71
C GLN A 20 -10.71 -8.48 -7.03
N SER A 21 -9.49 -8.79 -7.47
CA SER A 21 -9.27 -9.48 -8.74
C SER A 21 -7.87 -10.06 -8.81
N SER A 22 -7.67 -11.02 -9.73
CA SER A 22 -6.33 -11.50 -10.03
C SER A 22 -5.59 -10.44 -10.84
N LEU A 23 -4.30 -10.25 -10.55
CA LEU A 23 -3.51 -9.21 -11.19
C LEU A 23 -2.11 -9.71 -11.51
N SER A 24 -1.54 -9.23 -12.61
CA SER A 24 -0.12 -9.34 -12.89
C SER A 24 0.62 -8.19 -12.18
N GLY A 25 1.95 -8.25 -12.17
CA GLY A 25 2.75 -7.16 -11.60
C GLY A 25 2.50 -5.83 -12.29
N ALA A 26 2.43 -5.83 -13.62
CA ALA A 26 2.15 -4.62 -14.40
C ALA A 26 0.75 -4.06 -14.10
N GLU A 27 -0.23 -4.95 -13.96
CA GLU A 27 -1.59 -4.55 -13.61
C GLU A 27 -1.66 -3.99 -12.20
N LEU A 28 -0.94 -4.60 -11.26
CA LEU A 28 -0.85 -4.09 -9.89
C LEU A 28 -0.30 -2.67 -9.88
N GLN A 29 0.78 -2.43 -10.60
CA GLN A 29 1.38 -1.10 -10.70
C GLN A 29 0.39 -0.08 -11.23
N GLU A 30 -0.34 -0.42 -12.29
CA GLU A 30 -1.32 0.47 -12.92
C GLU A 30 -2.52 0.71 -12.00
N GLU A 31 -3.00 -0.33 -11.30
CA GLU A 31 -4.11 -0.18 -10.37
C GLU A 31 -3.74 0.73 -9.19
N ILE A 32 -2.51 0.64 -8.70
CA ILE A 32 -2.04 1.54 -7.65
C ILE A 32 -2.00 2.98 -8.17
N ARG A 33 -1.52 3.18 -9.40
CA ARG A 33 -1.50 4.50 -10.01
C ARG A 33 -2.92 5.08 -10.11
N LYS A 34 -3.87 4.29 -10.58
CA LYS A 34 -5.28 4.72 -10.69
C LYS A 34 -5.90 5.03 -9.34
N THR A 35 -5.71 4.13 -8.38
CA THR A 35 -6.28 4.27 -7.03
C THR A 35 -5.77 5.53 -6.33
N SER A 36 -4.53 5.90 -6.57
CA SER A 36 -3.93 7.12 -6.01
C SER A 36 -4.14 8.35 -6.89
N GLU A 37 -4.96 8.25 -7.94
CA GLU A 37 -5.22 9.33 -8.89
C GLU A 37 -3.94 9.89 -9.52
N GLY A 38 -3.00 8.98 -9.80
CA GLY A 38 -1.72 9.32 -10.42
C GLY A 38 -0.67 9.89 -9.47
N VAL A 39 -1.01 10.06 -8.19
CA VAL A 39 -0.07 10.61 -7.20
C VAL A 39 1.07 9.65 -6.93
N TRP A 40 0.79 8.36 -6.97
CA TRP A 40 1.80 7.36 -6.67
C TRP A 40 1.79 6.23 -7.70
N LYS A 41 2.97 6.03 -8.28
CA LYS A 41 3.21 4.90 -9.18
C LYS A 41 4.50 4.21 -8.72
N PRO A 42 4.38 3.10 -7.97
CA PRO A 42 5.58 2.39 -7.52
C PRO A 42 6.41 1.93 -8.71
N GLY A 43 7.73 2.00 -8.57
CA GLY A 43 8.62 1.52 -9.62
C GLY A 43 8.59 0.00 -9.77
N PRO A 44 9.12 -0.52 -10.90
CA PRO A 44 9.15 -1.98 -11.12
C PRO A 44 9.87 -2.74 -10.00
N GLY A 45 10.92 -2.16 -9.43
CA GLY A 45 11.64 -2.79 -8.32
C GLY A 45 10.80 -2.95 -7.07
N SER A 46 10.00 -1.93 -6.74
CA SER A 46 9.09 -1.99 -5.59
C SER A 46 7.99 -3.02 -5.80
N ILE A 47 7.45 -3.08 -7.02
CA ILE A 47 6.42 -4.07 -7.38
C ILE A 47 7.00 -5.49 -7.29
N TYR A 48 8.18 -5.71 -7.85
CA TYR A 48 8.84 -7.01 -7.76
C TYR A 48 9.07 -7.42 -6.30
N PHE A 49 9.55 -6.48 -5.51
CA PHE A 49 9.83 -6.73 -4.09
C PHE A 49 8.57 -7.14 -3.33
N ILE A 50 7.46 -6.39 -3.50
CA ILE A 50 6.22 -6.70 -2.77
C ILE A 50 5.61 -8.03 -3.23
N LEU A 51 5.66 -8.34 -4.53
CA LEU A 51 5.16 -9.62 -5.03
C LEU A 51 5.94 -10.78 -4.42
N GLU A 52 7.26 -10.68 -4.36
CA GLU A 52 8.09 -11.72 -3.74
C GLU A 52 7.81 -11.86 -2.26
N GLU A 53 7.66 -10.74 -1.55
CA GLU A 53 7.35 -10.76 -0.13
C GLU A 53 5.99 -11.41 0.14
N LEU A 54 4.97 -11.04 -0.63
CA LEU A 54 3.63 -11.61 -0.47
C LEU A 54 3.60 -13.10 -0.85
N ARG A 55 4.33 -13.48 -1.89
CA ARG A 55 4.42 -14.89 -2.30
C ARG A 55 5.12 -15.73 -1.25
N LYS A 56 6.25 -15.25 -0.73
CA LYS A 56 7.00 -15.95 0.33
C LYS A 56 6.19 -16.11 1.61
N GLY A 57 5.37 -15.10 1.93
CA GLY A 57 4.47 -15.18 3.08
C GLY A 57 3.21 -15.99 2.82
N GLU A 58 3.06 -16.51 1.60
CA GLU A 58 1.88 -17.26 1.18
C GLU A 58 0.59 -16.44 1.22
N HIS A 59 0.70 -15.13 1.10
CA HIS A 59 -0.46 -14.22 1.09
C HIS A 59 -1.09 -14.13 -0.29
N ILE A 60 -0.33 -14.40 -1.33
CA ILE A 60 -0.83 -14.53 -2.70
C ILE A 60 -0.29 -15.83 -3.30
N VAL A 61 -1.01 -16.34 -4.29
CA VAL A 61 -0.59 -17.53 -5.03
C VAL A 61 -0.62 -17.22 -6.52
N GLU A 62 0.36 -17.79 -7.23
CA GLU A 62 0.42 -17.64 -8.68
C GLU A 62 -0.62 -18.55 -9.34
N LEU A 63 -1.38 -17.99 -10.25
CA LEU A 63 -2.35 -18.77 -11.02
C LEU A 63 -1.63 -19.57 -12.12
N PRO A 64 -2.18 -20.75 -12.52
CA PRO A 64 -1.63 -21.50 -13.65
C PRO A 64 -1.63 -20.63 -14.91
N ARG A 65 -0.51 -20.64 -15.64
CA ARG A 65 -0.39 -19.91 -16.90
C ARG A 65 -1.10 -20.69 -18.00
N ARG A 66 -1.93 -19.98 -18.76
CA ARG A 66 -2.64 -20.58 -19.89
C ARG A 66 -2.09 -19.98 -21.19
N GLY A 67 -0.98 -20.55 -21.66
CA GLY A 67 -0.41 -20.19 -22.96
C GLY A 67 0.30 -18.84 -23.03
N GLY A 68 0.62 -18.20 -21.89
CA GLY A 68 1.33 -16.94 -21.86
C GLY A 68 2.52 -16.97 -20.90
N THR A 69 3.32 -15.90 -20.93
CA THR A 69 4.46 -15.73 -20.03
C THR A 69 4.13 -14.83 -18.83
N VAL A 70 2.96 -14.18 -18.86
CA VAL A 70 2.56 -13.24 -17.82
C VAL A 70 2.10 -14.00 -16.58
N ARG A 71 2.74 -13.69 -15.46
CA ARG A 71 2.38 -14.27 -14.16
C ARG A 71 1.26 -13.45 -13.54
N ARG A 72 0.21 -14.14 -13.15
CA ARG A 72 -0.93 -13.53 -12.47
C ARG A 72 -1.08 -14.15 -11.09
N TYR A 73 -1.51 -13.34 -10.14
CA TYR A 73 -1.61 -13.74 -8.74
C TYR A 73 -3.00 -13.46 -8.21
N VAL A 74 -3.38 -14.20 -7.19
CA VAL A 74 -4.66 -14.02 -6.50
C VAL A 74 -4.39 -14.12 -4.99
N ILE A 75 -5.22 -13.44 -4.19
CA ILE A 75 -5.09 -13.48 -2.74
C ILE A 75 -5.42 -14.89 -2.22
N SER A 76 -4.65 -15.35 -1.23
CA SER A 76 -4.91 -16.61 -0.55
C SER A 76 -5.78 -16.38 0.69
N SER A 77 -6.23 -17.47 1.33
CA SER A 77 -6.93 -17.37 2.61
C SER A 77 -6.05 -16.70 3.67
N LYS A 78 -4.77 -17.04 3.67
CA LYS A 78 -3.80 -16.42 4.58
C LYS A 78 -3.63 -14.94 4.28
N GLY A 79 -3.66 -14.56 2.99
CA GLY A 79 -3.62 -13.16 2.58
C GLY A 79 -4.84 -12.39 3.03
N LYS A 80 -6.03 -13.00 2.96
CA LYS A 80 -7.26 -12.37 3.46
C LYS A 80 -7.20 -12.12 4.96
N ALA A 81 -6.65 -13.06 5.71
CA ALA A 81 -6.46 -12.90 7.16
C ALA A 81 -5.47 -11.77 7.46
N GLU A 82 -4.37 -11.70 6.70
CA GLU A 82 -3.40 -10.62 6.85
C GLU A 82 -4.00 -9.26 6.50
N LEU A 83 -4.80 -9.20 5.44
CA LEU A 83 -5.50 -7.97 5.05
C LEU A 83 -6.41 -7.49 6.17
N GLY A 84 -7.17 -8.41 6.79
CA GLY A 84 -8.02 -8.08 7.93
C GLY A 84 -7.23 -7.53 9.11
N ARG A 85 -6.09 -8.16 9.43
CA ARG A 85 -5.21 -7.71 10.51
C ARG A 85 -4.67 -6.31 10.24
N LEU A 86 -4.17 -6.07 9.04
CA LEU A 86 -3.62 -4.76 8.67
C LEU A 86 -4.70 -3.68 8.64
N SER A 87 -5.90 -4.02 8.15
CA SER A 87 -7.02 -3.08 8.11
C SER A 87 -7.45 -2.67 9.52
N GLY A 88 -7.35 -3.58 10.50
CA GLY A 88 -7.64 -3.27 11.89
C GLY A 88 -6.63 -2.35 12.54
N GLU A 89 -5.40 -2.31 12.01
CA GLU A 89 -4.32 -1.48 12.54
C GLU A 89 -4.16 -0.15 11.81
N ILE A 90 -4.86 0.06 10.69
CA ILE A 90 -4.63 1.21 9.81
C ILE A 90 -4.91 2.55 10.51
N ASP A 91 -5.94 2.59 11.37
CA ASP A 91 -6.30 3.84 12.05
C ASP A 91 -5.15 4.35 12.92
N ALA A 92 -4.58 3.50 13.75
CA ALA A 92 -3.46 3.86 14.61
C ALA A 92 -2.23 4.25 13.79
N GLU A 93 -1.97 3.54 12.70
CA GLU A 93 -0.83 3.82 11.83
C GLU A 93 -0.97 5.17 11.14
N VAL A 94 -2.15 5.48 10.61
CA VAL A 94 -2.41 6.77 9.97
C VAL A 94 -2.21 7.91 10.96
N ARG A 95 -2.74 7.77 12.19
CA ARG A 95 -2.57 8.79 13.23
C ARG A 95 -1.11 9.01 13.58
N ARG A 96 -0.34 7.93 13.69
CA ARG A 96 1.09 8.01 13.98
C ARG A 96 1.85 8.77 12.88
N GLN A 97 1.54 8.46 11.62
CA GLN A 97 2.17 9.14 10.49
C GLN A 97 1.76 10.61 10.41
N LEU A 98 0.50 10.94 10.70
CA LEU A 98 0.03 12.32 10.73
C LEU A 98 0.80 13.14 11.75
N ARG A 99 1.07 12.58 12.94
CA ARG A 99 1.86 13.27 13.97
C ARG A 99 3.29 13.53 13.52
N LEU A 100 3.90 12.52 12.87
CA LEU A 100 5.26 12.67 12.36
C LEU A 100 5.33 13.72 11.26
N LEU A 101 4.36 13.71 10.34
CA LEU A 101 4.29 14.72 9.29
C LEU A 101 4.04 16.12 9.86
N ALA A 102 3.22 16.22 10.91
CA ALA A 102 3.00 17.49 11.60
C ALA A 102 4.31 18.05 12.16
N TYR A 103 5.11 17.18 12.78
CA TYR A 103 6.44 17.57 13.28
C TYR A 103 7.32 18.12 12.13
N CYS A 104 7.34 17.43 11.00
CA CYS A 104 8.11 17.87 9.84
C CYS A 104 7.62 19.23 9.31
N CYS A 105 6.31 19.44 9.29
CA CYS A 105 5.74 20.72 8.85
C CYS A 105 6.08 21.86 9.80
N ASP A 106 6.09 21.62 11.11
CA ASP A 106 6.50 22.63 12.10
C ASP A 106 7.93 23.10 11.85
N ASN A 107 8.80 22.15 11.49
CA ASN A 107 10.21 22.43 11.28
C ASN A 107 10.51 23.02 9.90
N THR A 108 9.50 23.17 9.04
CA THR A 108 9.63 23.77 7.71
C THR A 108 8.80 25.06 7.57
N SER A 109 8.40 25.67 8.68
CA SER A 109 7.61 26.90 8.71
C SER A 109 6.21 26.79 8.13
N ASN A 110 5.64 25.58 8.12
CA ASN A 110 4.27 25.35 7.66
C ASN A 110 3.37 24.98 8.83
N SER A 111 3.17 25.95 9.73
CA SER A 111 2.43 25.72 10.97
C SER A 111 0.95 25.42 10.80
N LYS A 112 0.32 25.99 9.74
CA LYS A 112 -1.10 25.71 9.45
C LYS A 112 -1.31 24.25 9.08
N MET A 113 -0.45 23.73 8.21
CA MET A 113 -0.53 22.33 7.81
C MET A 113 -0.27 21.41 9.01
N ALA A 114 0.72 21.75 9.83
CA ALA A 114 1.04 20.99 11.03
C ALA A 114 -0.16 20.92 11.98
N GLU A 115 -0.83 22.06 12.21
CA GLU A 115 -2.02 22.12 13.06
C GLU A 115 -3.14 21.24 12.52
N GLY A 116 -3.41 21.31 11.21
CA GLY A 116 -4.41 20.48 10.57
C GLY A 116 -4.12 19.00 10.70
N LEU A 117 -2.86 18.59 10.51
CA LEU A 117 -2.46 17.19 10.66
C LEU A 117 -2.63 16.70 12.10
N ARG A 118 -2.30 17.54 13.09
CA ARG A 118 -2.52 17.18 14.50
C ARG A 118 -3.99 16.98 14.80
N LYS A 119 -4.84 17.87 14.34
CA LYS A 119 -6.29 17.74 14.53
C LYS A 119 -6.82 16.44 13.94
N LEU A 120 -6.37 16.08 12.74
CA LEU A 120 -6.75 14.80 12.12
C LEU A 120 -6.24 13.63 12.95
N SER A 121 -5.03 13.70 13.50
CA SER A 121 -4.46 12.62 14.30
C SER A 121 -5.22 12.39 15.60
N GLU A 122 -5.92 13.40 16.11
CA GLU A 122 -6.68 13.36 17.35
C GLU A 122 -8.18 13.12 17.13
N ALA A 123 -8.65 13.19 15.89
CA ALA A 123 -10.05 12.97 15.55
C ALA A 123 -10.49 11.54 15.85
N GLN A 124 -11.75 11.36 16.26
CA GLN A 124 -12.33 10.05 16.55
C GLN A 124 -13.18 9.54 15.39
#